data_ab834b1f2984369fb68469377a9de9b6
#
_entry.id   ab834b1f2984369fb68469377a9de9b6
#
_cell.length_a   1.000
_cell.length_b   1.000
_cell.length_c   1.000
_cell.angle_alpha   90.00
_cell.angle_beta   90.00
_cell.angle_gamma   90.00
#
_symmetry.space_group_name_H-M   'P 1'
#
loop_
_entity.id
_entity.type
_entity.pdbx_description
1 polymer ?
#
loop_
_entity_poly.entity_id
_entity_poly.type
_entity_poly.pdbx_seq_one_letter_code
_entity_poly.pdbx_strand_id
1 'polypeptide(L)'
;MIPVTCDPEGKLDRVPLDELEEYQGNLKSLGKTEYAKLKQSITEKGFIVPCFAWRNGSDKWKLLDGHQRIRVIRNEGWEIEGGIPIVEIAATDERDAKEKL
;
A
#
# COMPACT_ATOMS: atom_id res chain seq x y z
N MET A 1 -4.35 -16.22 -2.11
CA MET A 1 -4.44 -15.07 -1.19
C MET A 1 -3.10 -14.80 -0.55
N ILE A 2 -2.68 -13.56 -0.55
CA ILE A 2 -1.37 -13.16 -0.01
C ILE A 2 -1.51 -12.91 1.50
N PRO A 3 -0.73 -13.56 2.36
CA PRO A 3 -0.79 -13.31 3.79
C PRO A 3 -0.15 -11.98 4.16
N VAL A 4 -0.63 -11.38 5.24
CA VAL A 4 -0.08 -10.13 5.78
C VAL A 4 0.88 -10.49 6.92
N THR A 5 2.15 -10.63 6.59
CA THR A 5 3.15 -11.10 7.56
C THR A 5 3.67 -9.99 8.47
N CYS A 6 3.48 -8.72 8.09
CA CYS A 6 3.85 -7.59 8.94
C CYS A 6 2.87 -7.34 10.09
N ASP A 7 1.71 -8.00 10.09
CA ASP A 7 0.67 -7.77 11.10
C ASP A 7 -0.02 -9.10 11.45
N PRO A 8 0.74 -10.07 12.02
CA PRO A 8 0.18 -11.39 12.30
C PRO A 8 -0.94 -11.38 13.33
N GLU A 9 -1.02 -10.36 14.18
CA GLU A 9 -2.06 -10.24 15.19
C GLU A 9 -3.26 -9.41 14.74
N GLY A 10 -3.21 -8.84 13.54
CA GLY A 10 -4.32 -8.07 12.99
C GLY A 10 -4.57 -6.74 13.70
N LYS A 11 -3.53 -6.07 14.14
CA LYS A 11 -3.65 -4.81 14.89
C LYS A 11 -3.71 -3.58 14.00
N LEU A 12 -3.20 -3.67 12.78
CA LEU A 12 -3.23 -2.54 11.84
C LEU A 12 -4.60 -2.44 11.17
N ASP A 13 -4.95 -1.23 10.78
CA ASP A 13 -6.14 -1.02 9.96
C ASP A 13 -5.99 -1.74 8.63
N ARG A 14 -7.08 -2.28 8.12
CA ARG A 14 -7.12 -2.98 6.83
C ARG A 14 -8.07 -2.24 5.91
N VAL A 15 -7.62 -2.01 4.69
CA VAL A 15 -8.37 -1.24 3.69
C VAL A 15 -8.51 -2.07 2.43
N PRO A 16 -9.71 -2.17 1.85
CA PRO A 16 -9.86 -2.81 0.56
C PRO A 16 -9.03 -2.11 -0.50
N LEU A 17 -8.48 -2.88 -1.42
CA LEU A 17 -7.60 -2.34 -2.46
C LEU A 17 -8.24 -1.21 -3.27
N ASP A 18 -9.53 -1.33 -3.55
CA ASP A 18 -10.27 -0.35 -4.34
C ASP A 18 -10.55 0.97 -3.60
N GLU A 19 -10.33 1.01 -2.28
CA GLU A 19 -10.45 2.23 -1.50
C GLU A 19 -9.12 2.99 -1.38
N LEU A 20 -8.04 2.46 -1.92
CA LEU A 20 -6.74 3.12 -1.96
C LEU A 20 -6.58 3.88 -3.27
N GLU A 21 -6.42 5.19 -3.18
CA GLU A 21 -6.11 6.02 -4.33
C GLU A 21 -4.60 6.22 -4.40
N GLU A 22 -4.02 5.93 -5.56
CA GLU A 22 -2.62 6.25 -5.78
C GLU A 22 -2.47 7.77 -5.87
N TYR A 23 -1.42 8.27 -5.25
CA TYR A 23 -1.10 9.68 -5.36
C TYR A 23 -0.69 9.99 -6.80
N GLN A 24 -1.32 11.02 -7.39
CA GLN A 24 -0.98 11.46 -8.74
C GLN A 24 0.26 12.35 -8.70
N GLY A 25 1.39 11.72 -8.54
CA GLY A 25 2.67 12.40 -8.60
C GLY A 25 3.55 11.73 -9.62
N ASN A 26 4.83 12.11 -9.63
CA ASN A 26 5.82 11.54 -10.51
C ASN A 26 6.24 10.15 -10.03
N LEU A 27 5.33 9.20 -10.10
CA LEU A 27 5.65 7.83 -9.76
C LEU A 27 6.39 7.19 -10.93
N LYS A 28 7.63 6.80 -10.65
CA LYS A 28 8.41 6.09 -11.64
C LYS A 28 7.83 4.70 -11.83
N SER A 29 7.74 4.28 -13.07
CA SER A 29 7.41 2.90 -13.39
C SER A 29 8.55 2.00 -12.93
N LEU A 30 8.20 0.83 -12.38
CA LEU A 30 9.21 -0.17 -12.09
C LEU A 30 9.74 -0.76 -13.40
N GLY A 31 11.04 -0.93 -13.49
CA GLY A 31 11.64 -1.69 -14.54
C GLY A 31 11.25 -3.17 -14.43
N LYS A 32 11.47 -3.93 -15.49
CA LYS A 32 11.10 -5.35 -15.51
C LYS A 32 11.78 -6.16 -14.41
N THR A 33 13.06 -5.89 -14.16
CA THR A 33 13.83 -6.59 -13.13
C THR A 33 13.31 -6.28 -11.74
N GLU A 34 13.07 -5.02 -11.47
CA GLU A 34 12.55 -4.57 -10.17
C GLU A 34 11.14 -5.10 -9.92
N TYR A 35 10.31 -5.10 -10.94
CA TYR A 35 8.97 -5.67 -10.87
C TYR A 35 9.02 -7.15 -10.52
N ALA A 36 9.86 -7.90 -11.22
CA ALA A 36 10.00 -9.34 -10.99
C ALA A 36 10.49 -9.64 -9.56
N LYS A 37 11.46 -8.85 -9.07
CA LYS A 37 11.97 -9.00 -7.71
C LYS A 37 10.90 -8.72 -6.66
N LEU A 38 10.13 -7.67 -6.85
CA LEU A 38 9.06 -7.31 -5.92
C LEU A 38 7.94 -8.34 -5.93
N LYS A 39 7.54 -8.79 -7.12
CA LYS A 39 6.57 -9.87 -7.28
C LYS A 39 7.02 -11.14 -6.54
N GLN A 40 8.27 -11.54 -6.74
CA GLN A 40 8.84 -12.70 -6.08
C GLN A 40 8.85 -12.54 -4.56
N SER A 41 9.25 -11.36 -4.07
CA SER A 41 9.29 -11.07 -2.65
C SER A 41 7.89 -11.20 -2.01
N ILE A 42 6.88 -10.65 -2.65
CA ILE A 42 5.50 -10.75 -2.13
C ILE A 42 5.02 -12.19 -2.14
N THR A 43 5.34 -12.94 -3.20
CA THR A 43 4.96 -14.34 -3.32
C THR A 43 5.60 -15.21 -2.23
N GLU A 44 6.87 -14.97 -1.95
CA GLU A 44 7.63 -15.77 -0.98
C GLU A 44 7.41 -15.34 0.47
N LYS A 45 7.30 -14.04 0.71
CA LYS A 45 7.31 -13.48 2.07
C LYS A 45 5.97 -12.93 2.52
N GLY A 46 5.02 -12.77 1.59
CA GLY A 46 3.75 -12.12 1.86
C GLY A 46 3.89 -10.60 1.88
N PHE A 47 2.88 -9.93 2.44
CA PHE A 47 2.87 -8.47 2.56
C PHE A 47 3.62 -8.09 3.84
N ILE A 48 4.88 -7.72 3.70
CA ILE A 48 5.83 -7.61 4.83
C ILE A 48 5.97 -6.21 5.41
N VAL A 49 5.43 -5.18 4.76
CA VAL A 49 5.53 -3.79 5.22
C VAL A 49 4.19 -3.11 5.02
N PRO A 50 3.62 -2.45 6.03
CA PRO A 50 2.36 -1.74 5.83
C PRO A 50 2.54 -0.54 4.92
N CYS A 51 1.44 -0.10 4.32
CA CYS A 51 1.42 1.13 3.54
C CYS A 51 1.11 2.32 4.46
N PHE A 52 1.60 3.49 4.09
CA PHE A 52 1.20 4.72 4.76
C PHE A 52 0.15 5.42 3.93
N ALA A 53 -0.93 5.86 4.58
CA ALA A 53 -2.08 6.43 3.88
C ALA A 53 -2.68 7.57 4.68
N TRP A 54 -3.34 8.47 3.99
CA TRP A 54 -3.99 9.66 4.56
C TRP A 54 -5.42 9.75 4.03
N ARG A 55 -6.34 10.07 4.93
CA ARG A 55 -7.76 10.18 4.60
C ARG A 55 -8.32 11.50 5.09
N ASN A 56 -8.19 12.53 4.33
CA ASN A 56 -8.63 13.89 4.66
C ASN A 56 -10.16 14.03 4.60
N GLY A 57 -10.86 13.33 5.50
CA GLY A 57 -12.32 13.37 5.53
C GLY A 57 -13.01 12.72 4.34
N SER A 58 -12.25 12.04 3.49
CA SER A 58 -12.75 11.35 2.30
C SER A 58 -13.05 9.89 2.64
N ASP A 59 -13.94 9.27 1.88
CA ASP A 59 -14.20 7.83 1.99
C ASP A 59 -13.06 7.00 1.43
N LYS A 60 -12.18 7.60 0.66
CA LYS A 60 -11.04 6.91 0.06
C LYS A 60 -9.74 7.36 0.70
N TRP A 61 -8.81 6.42 0.78
CA TRP A 61 -7.49 6.66 1.34
C TRP A 61 -6.51 7.06 0.25
N LYS A 62 -5.76 8.12 0.47
CA LYS A 62 -4.65 8.49 -0.41
C LYS A 62 -3.40 7.79 0.03
N LEU A 63 -2.83 7.00 -0.88
CA LEU A 63 -1.63 6.23 -0.63
C LEU A 63 -0.41 7.15 -0.66
N LEU A 64 0.32 7.19 0.46
CA LEU A 64 1.51 8.04 0.59
C LEU A 64 2.80 7.25 0.35
N ASP A 65 2.81 5.98 0.74
CA ASP A 65 3.97 5.10 0.55
C ASP A 65 3.47 3.68 0.30
N GLY A 66 4.26 2.91 -0.44
CA GLY A 66 3.90 1.55 -0.80
C GLY A 66 3.29 1.42 -2.20
N HIS A 67 3.43 2.45 -3.02
CA HIS A 67 2.86 2.50 -4.38
C HIS A 67 3.27 1.32 -5.26
N GLN A 68 4.53 0.90 -5.18
CA GLN A 68 5.05 -0.17 -6.02
C GLN A 68 4.38 -1.50 -5.69
N ARG A 69 4.20 -1.79 -4.40
CA ARG A 69 3.53 -3.02 -3.97
C ARG A 69 2.08 -3.04 -4.42
N ILE A 70 1.40 -1.93 -4.28
CA ILE A 70 -0.01 -1.82 -4.70
C ILE A 70 -0.13 -2.03 -6.22
N ARG A 71 0.79 -1.49 -7.00
CA ARG A 71 0.78 -1.70 -8.45
C ARG A 71 0.95 -3.16 -8.82
N VAL A 72 1.88 -3.86 -8.17
CA VAL A 72 2.07 -5.29 -8.42
C VAL A 72 0.81 -6.06 -8.07
N ILE A 73 0.22 -5.79 -6.92
CA ILE A 73 -0.99 -6.47 -6.47
C ILE A 73 -2.13 -6.26 -7.46
N ARG A 74 -2.33 -5.03 -7.93
CA ARG A 74 -3.38 -4.72 -8.92
C ARG A 74 -3.12 -5.40 -10.26
N ASN A 75 -1.90 -5.34 -10.74
CA ASN A 75 -1.54 -5.94 -12.03
C ASN A 75 -1.69 -7.45 -12.02
N GLU A 76 -1.35 -8.10 -10.91
CA GLU A 76 -1.43 -9.55 -10.79
C GLU A 76 -2.82 -10.04 -10.38
N GLY A 77 -3.70 -9.11 -9.97
CA GLY A 77 -5.04 -9.47 -9.52
C GLY A 77 -5.06 -10.25 -8.21
N TRP A 78 -4.07 -10.04 -7.35
CA TRP A 78 -3.94 -10.76 -6.09
C TRP A 78 -4.88 -10.20 -5.01
N GLU A 79 -5.36 -11.09 -4.16
CA GLU A 79 -6.08 -10.72 -2.95
C GLU A 79 -5.14 -10.73 -1.76
N ILE A 80 -5.27 -9.73 -0.91
CA ILE A 80 -4.50 -9.62 0.33
C ILE A 80 -5.42 -10.04 1.48
N GLU A 81 -4.96 -10.96 2.29
CA GLU A 81 -5.72 -11.50 3.43
C GLU A 81 -6.16 -10.38 4.37
N GLY A 82 -7.48 -10.18 4.49
CA GLY A 82 -8.06 -9.18 5.37
C GLY A 82 -8.00 -7.74 4.84
N GLY A 83 -7.42 -7.51 3.66
CA GLY A 83 -7.23 -6.18 3.09
C GLY A 83 -5.81 -5.66 3.28
N ILE A 84 -5.54 -4.49 2.71
CA ILE A 84 -4.21 -3.88 2.74
C ILE A 84 -3.94 -3.30 4.13
N PRO A 85 -2.84 -3.69 4.80
CA PRO A 85 -2.50 -3.10 6.09
C PRO A 85 -1.97 -1.70 5.90
N ILE A 86 -2.51 -0.75 6.66
CA ILE A 86 -2.11 0.65 6.56
C ILE A 86 -1.78 1.22 7.93
N VAL A 87 -0.91 2.24 7.91
CA VAL A 87 -0.69 3.15 9.03
C VAL A 87 -1.25 4.49 8.60
N GLU A 88 -2.24 4.98 9.34
CA GLU A 88 -2.85 6.27 9.04
C GLU A 88 -1.94 7.41 9.45
N ILE A 89 -1.72 8.34 8.55
CA ILE A 89 -0.97 9.55 8.83
C ILE A 89 -1.97 10.66 9.10
N ALA A 90 -1.93 11.23 10.29
CA ALA A 90 -2.76 12.38 10.63
C ALA A 90 -2.13 13.64 10.04
N ALA A 91 -2.90 14.35 9.22
CA ALA A 91 -2.40 15.52 8.52
C ALA A 91 -3.53 16.50 8.24
N THR A 92 -3.18 17.79 8.13
CA THR A 92 -4.14 18.83 7.82
C THR A 92 -4.43 18.93 6.33
N ASP A 93 -3.44 18.61 5.51
CA ASP A 93 -3.57 18.59 4.06
C ASP A 93 -2.53 17.63 3.47
N GLU A 94 -2.54 17.52 2.15
CA GLU A 94 -1.69 16.60 1.42
C GLU A 94 -0.19 16.91 1.59
N ARG A 95 0.16 18.17 1.60
CA ARG A 95 1.54 18.60 1.79
C ARG A 95 2.04 18.22 3.18
N ASP A 96 1.23 18.46 4.20
CA ASP A 96 1.54 18.10 5.59
C ASP A 96 1.71 16.58 5.72
N ALA A 97 0.85 15.80 5.08
CA ALA A 97 0.95 14.34 5.09
C ALA A 97 2.28 13.87 4.53
N LYS A 98 2.73 14.44 3.42
CA LYS A 98 4.01 14.09 2.82
C LYS A 98 5.20 14.47 3.68
N GLU A 99 5.14 15.59 4.37
CA GLU A 99 6.22 16.05 5.23
C GLU A 99 6.42 15.15 6.45
N LYS A 100 5.42 14.38 6.83
CA LYS A 100 5.49 13.44 7.96
C LYS A 100 6.11 12.10 7.61
N LEU A 101 6.36 11.87 6.34
CA LEU A 101 7.06 10.68 5.87
C LEU A 101 8.56 10.97 5.74
#